data_8085bee26304609dd60029d4ea569f25
#
_entry.id   8085bee26304609dd60029d4ea569f25
#
_cell.length_a   1.000
_cell.length_b   1.000
_cell.length_c   1.000
_cell.angle_alpha   90.00
_cell.angle_beta   90.00
_cell.angle_gamma   90.00
#
_symmetry.space_group_name_H-M   'P 1'
#
loop_
_entity.id
_entity.type
_entity.pdbx_description
1 polymer ?
#
loop_
_entity_poly.entity_id
_entity_poly.type
_entity_poly.pdbx_seq_one_letter_code
_entity_poly.pdbx_strand_id
1 'polypeptide(L)'
;MLSNGSIMFMKSRLFSKRGRAGREGRNRKMIASAENIMEQVRRGPWEPNKQILASDGILEVRVQLADCDRLGCLLEKLEIRPTHGCSLNIDPLWIEKEIHYLGEPLKIIEMEKSQGKALLRSFPPRRENGTVHFFELVIDPGEGLSLNRFSYDRSLGSRTQTPVPLTRETLERLLADLVSLASKN
;
A
#
# COMPACT_ATOMS: atom_id res chain seq x y z
N MET A 1 -52.19 -25.61 51.66
CA MET A 1 -51.01 -24.76 51.88
C MET A 1 -50.18 -24.79 50.57
N LEU A 2 -49.93 -23.66 50.03
CA LEU A 2 -49.60 -23.39 48.67
C LEU A 2 -48.12 -23.53 48.41
N SER A 3 -47.72 -24.24 47.37
CA SER A 3 -46.32 -24.21 46.85
C SER A 3 -46.30 -23.55 45.48
N ASN A 4 -45.55 -22.47 45.39
CA ASN A 4 -45.31 -21.71 44.19
C ASN A 4 -44.30 -22.40 43.27
N GLY A 5 -44.72 -22.77 42.07
CA GLY A 5 -43.84 -23.20 40.99
C GLY A 5 -43.26 -22.01 40.24
N SER A 6 -41.95 -21.86 40.27
CA SER A 6 -41.21 -20.83 39.54
C SER A 6 -40.93 -21.34 38.14
N ILE A 7 -41.53 -20.73 37.13
CA ILE A 7 -41.28 -21.02 35.72
C ILE A 7 -40.02 -20.26 35.26
N MET A 8 -38.97 -21.02 35.02
CA MET A 8 -37.67 -20.52 34.52
C MET A 8 -37.75 -20.28 32.99
N PHE A 9 -37.82 -19.01 32.61
CA PHE A 9 -37.83 -18.60 31.19
C PHE A 9 -36.42 -18.71 30.62
N MET A 10 -36.18 -19.75 29.80
CA MET A 10 -34.97 -19.91 29.03
C MET A 10 -35.02 -18.91 27.83
N LYS A 11 -34.35 -17.77 27.96
CA LYS A 11 -34.06 -16.89 26.82
C LYS A 11 -33.00 -17.54 25.96
N SER A 12 -33.40 -18.16 24.86
CA SER A 12 -32.53 -18.57 23.77
C SER A 12 -31.86 -17.33 23.12
N ARG A 13 -30.54 -17.22 23.30
CA ARG A 13 -29.74 -16.23 22.58
C ARG A 13 -29.69 -16.61 21.11
N LEU A 14 -30.49 -15.97 20.31
CA LEU A 14 -30.27 -15.90 18.83
C LEU A 14 -29.02 -15.10 18.58
N PHE A 15 -27.90 -15.80 18.52
CA PHE A 15 -26.63 -15.22 18.03
C PHE A 15 -26.76 -14.96 16.53
N SER A 16 -26.80 -13.69 16.18
CA SER A 16 -26.97 -13.17 14.83
C SER A 16 -25.93 -13.73 13.85
N LYS A 17 -26.34 -14.60 12.94
CA LYS A 17 -25.55 -15.08 11.79
C LYS A 17 -25.28 -14.00 10.72
N ARG A 18 -25.79 -12.79 10.90
CA ARG A 18 -25.67 -11.70 9.90
C ARG A 18 -24.27 -11.09 9.82
N GLY A 19 -23.40 -11.22 10.83
CA GLY A 19 -22.06 -10.62 10.84
C GLY A 19 -21.01 -11.35 9.98
N ARG A 20 -21.14 -12.69 9.80
CA ARG A 20 -20.15 -13.48 9.05
C ARG A 20 -20.32 -13.36 7.53
N ALA A 21 -21.53 -13.45 7.02
CA ALA A 21 -21.80 -13.35 5.56
C ALA A 21 -21.41 -11.97 4.99
N GLY A 22 -21.57 -10.89 5.73
CA GLY A 22 -21.18 -9.55 5.30
C GLY A 22 -19.66 -9.32 5.27
N ARG A 23 -18.88 -10.02 6.11
CA ARG A 23 -17.42 -9.98 6.10
C ARG A 23 -16.83 -10.81 4.96
N GLU A 24 -17.35 -12.00 4.73
CA GLU A 24 -16.91 -12.87 3.62
C GLU A 24 -17.22 -12.28 2.25
N GLY A 25 -18.37 -11.66 2.08
CA GLY A 25 -18.75 -10.97 0.83
C GLY A 25 -17.87 -9.74 0.54
N ARG A 26 -17.52 -8.95 1.56
CA ARG A 26 -16.59 -7.83 1.43
C ARG A 26 -15.19 -8.31 1.08
N ASN A 27 -14.69 -9.33 1.77
CA ASN A 27 -13.35 -9.86 1.53
C ASN A 27 -13.20 -10.44 0.12
N ARG A 28 -14.20 -11.14 -0.43
CA ARG A 28 -14.22 -11.60 -1.83
C ARG A 28 -14.20 -10.45 -2.83
N LYS A 29 -14.96 -9.39 -2.58
CA LYS A 29 -15.03 -8.23 -3.47
C LYS A 29 -13.70 -7.46 -3.50
N MET A 30 -13.02 -7.37 -2.36
CA MET A 30 -11.71 -6.71 -2.21
C MET A 30 -10.58 -7.51 -2.89
N ILE A 31 -10.58 -8.83 -2.78
CA ILE A 31 -9.62 -9.70 -3.47
C ILE A 31 -9.79 -9.58 -4.99
N ALA A 32 -11.03 -9.64 -5.49
CA ALA A 32 -11.33 -9.46 -6.90
C ALA A 32 -10.91 -8.08 -7.44
N SER A 33 -11.00 -7.04 -6.61
CA SER A 33 -10.55 -5.68 -6.91
C SER A 33 -9.03 -5.60 -7.07
N ALA A 34 -8.28 -6.13 -6.11
CA ALA A 34 -6.82 -6.16 -6.18
C ALA A 34 -6.32 -7.00 -7.37
N GLU A 35 -6.96 -8.13 -7.66
CA GLU A 35 -6.64 -8.96 -8.82
C GLU A 35 -6.86 -8.23 -10.14
N ASN A 36 -7.96 -7.48 -10.27
CA ASN A 36 -8.26 -6.67 -11.45
C ASN A 36 -7.21 -5.57 -11.68
N ILE A 37 -6.82 -4.86 -10.62
CA ILE A 37 -5.75 -3.85 -10.71
C ILE A 37 -4.45 -4.51 -11.16
N MET A 38 -4.05 -5.63 -10.56
CA MET A 38 -2.82 -6.31 -10.90
C MET A 38 -2.83 -6.87 -12.34
N GLU A 39 -3.97 -7.31 -12.84
CA GLU A 39 -4.12 -7.71 -14.23
C GLU A 39 -3.89 -6.52 -15.20
N GLN A 40 -4.44 -5.34 -14.89
CA GLN A 40 -4.21 -4.13 -15.67
C GLN A 40 -2.73 -3.71 -15.62
N VAL A 41 -2.09 -3.77 -14.45
CA VAL A 41 -0.66 -3.50 -14.31
C VAL A 41 0.18 -4.43 -15.17
N ARG A 42 -0.11 -5.74 -15.16
CA ARG A 42 0.63 -6.72 -15.98
C ARG A 42 0.50 -6.48 -17.48
N ARG A 43 -0.64 -5.97 -17.94
CA ARG A 43 -0.84 -5.61 -19.35
C ARG A 43 0.00 -4.41 -19.79
N GLY A 44 0.38 -3.55 -18.89
CA GLY A 44 1.23 -2.41 -19.19
C GLY A 44 0.51 -1.16 -19.61
N PRO A 45 1.21 -0.24 -20.32
CA PRO A 45 2.41 -0.43 -21.12
C PRO A 45 3.71 -0.50 -20.31
N TRP A 46 4.51 -1.53 -20.55
CA TRP A 46 5.85 -1.69 -19.99
C TRP A 46 6.87 -1.17 -21.01
N GLU A 47 6.96 0.14 -21.13
CA GLU A 47 7.79 0.85 -22.10
C GLU A 47 8.52 2.01 -21.43
N PRO A 48 9.70 2.40 -21.92
CA PRO A 48 10.44 3.57 -21.42
C PRO A 48 9.60 4.84 -21.48
N ASN A 49 9.71 5.66 -20.43
CA ASN A 49 9.00 6.95 -20.29
C ASN A 49 7.45 6.81 -20.37
N LYS A 50 6.92 5.65 -20.04
CA LYS A 50 5.46 5.40 -19.99
C LYS A 50 4.95 5.30 -18.57
N GLN A 51 3.68 5.60 -18.45
CA GLN A 51 2.93 5.45 -17.20
C GLN A 51 1.95 4.28 -17.34
N ILE A 52 1.97 3.38 -16.36
CA ILE A 52 0.94 2.36 -16.20
C ILE A 52 -0.14 2.95 -15.30
N LEU A 53 -1.37 2.95 -15.78
CA LEU A 53 -2.56 3.33 -15.04
C LEU A 53 -3.47 2.11 -14.89
N ALA A 54 -3.87 1.82 -13.64
CA ALA A 54 -4.80 0.76 -13.33
C ALA A 54 -5.83 1.26 -12.31
N SER A 55 -7.09 0.90 -12.49
CA SER A 55 -8.15 1.31 -11.57
C SER A 55 -9.28 0.28 -11.50
N ASP A 56 -9.93 0.21 -10.34
CA ASP A 56 -11.12 -0.60 -10.11
C ASP A 56 -12.36 0.23 -9.73
N GLY A 57 -12.23 1.57 -9.80
CA GLY A 57 -13.26 2.51 -9.38
C GLY A 57 -13.22 2.90 -7.89
N ILE A 58 -12.41 2.22 -7.08
CA ILE A 58 -12.16 2.54 -5.66
C ILE A 58 -10.73 3.02 -5.46
N LEU A 59 -9.78 2.35 -6.13
CA LEU A 59 -8.37 2.69 -6.13
C LEU A 59 -7.91 3.02 -7.55
N GLU A 60 -6.95 3.90 -7.63
CA GLU A 60 -6.18 4.18 -8.83
C GLU A 60 -4.69 3.97 -8.51
N VAL A 61 -4.03 3.16 -9.32
CA VAL A 61 -2.60 2.88 -9.25
C VAL A 61 -1.91 3.55 -10.42
N ARG A 62 -0.86 4.30 -10.14
CA ARG A 62 0.00 4.96 -11.12
C ARG A 62 1.44 4.52 -10.92
N VAL A 63 2.03 3.95 -11.96
CA VAL A 63 3.43 3.56 -12.00
C VAL A 63 4.11 4.31 -13.12
N GLN A 64 5.04 5.20 -12.77
CA GLN A 64 5.84 5.94 -13.76
C GLN A 64 7.18 5.25 -13.93
N LEU A 65 7.49 4.88 -15.16
CA LEU A 65 8.72 4.20 -15.54
C LEU A 65 9.60 5.17 -16.33
N ALA A 66 10.85 5.38 -15.88
CA ALA A 66 11.85 6.10 -16.66
C ALA A 66 12.39 5.21 -17.80
N ASP A 67 12.56 3.91 -17.52
CA ASP A 67 13.00 2.92 -18.49
C ASP A 67 12.48 1.53 -18.09
N CYS A 68 12.37 0.61 -19.05
CA CYS A 68 12.10 -0.79 -18.76
C CYS A 68 12.47 -1.72 -19.92
N ASP A 69 12.79 -2.95 -19.56
CA ASP A 69 13.02 -4.07 -20.49
C ASP A 69 12.26 -5.33 -20.03
N ARG A 70 12.64 -6.48 -20.59
CA ARG A 70 12.02 -7.77 -20.23
C ARG A 70 12.28 -8.21 -18.79
N LEU A 71 13.39 -7.79 -18.19
CA LEU A 71 13.88 -8.29 -16.89
C LEU A 71 13.71 -7.26 -15.79
N GLY A 72 13.78 -5.98 -16.11
CA GLY A 72 13.77 -4.93 -15.13
C GLY A 72 13.12 -3.63 -15.59
N CYS A 73 13.07 -2.70 -14.67
CA CYS A 73 12.57 -1.36 -14.90
C CYS A 73 13.28 -0.34 -14.01
N LEU A 74 13.29 0.89 -14.45
CA LEU A 74 13.64 2.06 -13.66
C LEU A 74 12.34 2.73 -13.20
N LEU A 75 11.92 2.41 -11.97
CA LEU A 75 10.74 3.02 -11.36
C LEU A 75 11.06 4.46 -10.96
N GLU A 76 10.37 5.41 -11.55
CA GLU A 76 10.49 6.83 -11.21
C GLU A 76 9.56 7.18 -10.04
N LYS A 77 8.30 6.74 -10.10
CA LYS A 77 7.28 7.01 -9.09
C LYS A 77 6.23 5.92 -9.03
N LEU A 78 5.76 5.61 -7.83
CA LEU A 78 4.60 4.77 -7.60
C LEU A 78 3.60 5.52 -6.74
N GLU A 79 2.34 5.54 -7.14
CA GLU A 79 1.24 6.11 -6.38
C GLU A 79 0.05 5.15 -6.36
N ILE A 80 -0.61 5.10 -5.21
CA ILE A 80 -1.92 4.44 -5.03
C ILE A 80 -2.84 5.48 -4.41
N ARG A 81 -3.88 5.85 -5.11
CA ARG A 81 -4.80 6.90 -4.70
C ARG A 81 -6.21 6.36 -4.51
N PRO A 82 -6.96 6.85 -3.52
CA PRO A 82 -8.39 6.60 -3.47
C PRO A 82 -9.09 7.34 -4.61
N THR A 83 -10.14 6.77 -5.15
CA THR A 83 -11.04 7.52 -6.03
C THR A 83 -11.97 8.43 -5.22
N HIS A 84 -12.71 9.30 -5.88
CA HIS A 84 -13.53 10.31 -5.23
C HIS A 84 -14.44 9.77 -4.12
N GLY A 85 -14.38 10.41 -2.95
CA GLY A 85 -15.19 10.08 -1.79
C GLY A 85 -14.70 8.89 -0.95
N CYS A 86 -13.56 8.28 -1.31
CA CYS A 86 -12.93 7.22 -0.55
C CYS A 86 -11.72 7.74 0.25
N SER A 87 -11.35 7.02 1.30
CA SER A 87 -10.10 7.23 2.01
C SER A 87 -9.40 5.89 2.21
N LEU A 88 -8.08 5.88 2.26
CA LEU A 88 -7.29 4.68 2.49
C LEU A 88 -7.03 4.49 3.98
N ASN A 89 -7.13 3.25 4.43
CA ASN A 89 -6.73 2.87 5.77
C ASN A 89 -5.50 1.95 5.69
N ILE A 90 -4.34 2.55 5.53
CA ILE A 90 -3.07 1.85 5.37
C ILE A 90 -2.37 1.77 6.72
N ASP A 91 -1.98 0.56 7.15
CA ASP A 91 -1.19 0.35 8.35
C ASP A 91 0.32 0.55 8.07
N PRO A 92 0.94 1.65 8.56
CA PRO A 92 2.37 1.89 8.35
C PRO A 92 3.27 0.85 9.03
N LEU A 93 2.81 0.24 10.14
CA LEU A 93 3.57 -0.80 10.84
C LEU A 93 3.67 -2.08 10.02
N TRP A 94 2.64 -2.39 9.25
CA TRP A 94 2.69 -3.52 8.32
C TRP A 94 3.75 -3.28 7.23
N ILE A 95 3.80 -2.07 6.66
CA ILE A 95 4.80 -1.71 5.64
C ILE A 95 6.21 -1.83 6.20
N GLU A 96 6.47 -1.28 7.38
CA GLU A 96 7.77 -1.36 8.05
C GLU A 96 8.22 -2.81 8.26
N LYS A 97 7.28 -3.69 8.58
CA LYS A 97 7.57 -5.10 8.89
C LYS A 97 7.73 -5.96 7.65
N GLU A 98 6.89 -5.77 6.63
CA GLU A 98 6.78 -6.72 5.53
C GLU A 98 7.53 -6.29 4.26
N ILE A 99 7.69 -4.97 4.03
CA ILE A 99 8.40 -4.46 2.84
C ILE A 99 9.90 -4.30 3.14
N HIS A 100 10.65 -5.39 3.02
CA HIS A 100 12.11 -5.42 3.22
C HIS A 100 12.90 -5.85 1.96
N TYR A 101 12.20 -6.21 0.88
CA TYR A 101 12.79 -6.71 -0.36
C TYR A 101 13.20 -5.62 -1.36
N LEU A 102 13.09 -4.34 -0.98
CA LEU A 102 13.61 -3.22 -1.77
C LEU A 102 15.14 -3.03 -1.64
N GLY A 103 15.81 -3.92 -0.87
CA GLY A 103 17.24 -3.82 -0.58
C GLY A 103 17.59 -2.82 0.54
N GLU A 104 16.64 -2.01 0.96
CA GLU A 104 16.75 -1.05 2.06
C GLU A 104 15.48 -1.15 2.92
N PRO A 105 15.58 -1.46 4.24
CA PRO A 105 14.40 -1.53 5.10
C PRO A 105 13.78 -0.16 5.30
N LEU A 106 12.46 -0.09 5.23
CA LEU A 106 11.70 1.13 5.54
C LEU A 106 11.46 1.24 7.05
N LYS A 107 11.60 2.45 7.59
CA LYS A 107 11.30 2.77 8.99
C LYS A 107 10.36 3.96 9.08
N ILE A 108 9.42 3.90 10.01
CA ILE A 108 8.53 5.01 10.31
C ILE A 108 9.36 6.15 10.93
N ILE A 109 9.37 7.29 10.26
CA ILE A 109 10.05 8.51 10.71
C ILE A 109 9.06 9.43 11.44
N GLU A 110 7.85 9.57 10.87
CA GLU A 110 6.79 10.38 11.42
C GLU A 110 5.45 9.66 11.29
N MET A 111 4.59 9.80 12.30
CA MET A 111 3.23 9.24 12.28
C MET A 111 2.28 10.17 13.02
N GLU A 112 1.27 10.63 12.33
CA GLU A 112 0.15 11.36 12.91
C GLU A 112 -1.07 10.43 13.04
N LYS A 113 -1.20 9.79 14.20
CA LYS A 113 -2.23 8.76 14.44
C LYS A 113 -3.66 9.28 14.30
N SER A 114 -3.90 10.55 14.66
CA SER A 114 -5.22 11.17 14.59
C SER A 114 -5.73 11.31 13.15
N GLN A 115 -4.82 11.54 12.20
CA GLN A 115 -5.12 11.70 10.77
C GLN A 115 -4.78 10.47 9.95
N GLY A 116 -4.13 9.45 10.53
CA GLY A 116 -3.68 8.26 9.81
C GLY A 116 -2.53 8.54 8.84
N LYS A 117 -1.85 9.69 8.96
CA LYS A 117 -0.72 10.05 8.10
C LYS A 117 0.58 9.46 8.61
N ALA A 118 1.44 9.06 7.70
CA ALA A 118 2.76 8.56 8.05
C ALA A 118 3.80 8.86 6.96
N LEU A 119 5.04 9.00 7.41
CA LEU A 119 6.23 9.10 6.58
C LEU A 119 7.19 7.98 6.97
N LEU A 120 7.54 7.14 5.99
CA LEU A 120 8.56 6.10 6.14
C LEU A 120 9.75 6.42 5.24
N ARG A 121 10.95 6.09 5.71
CA ARG A 121 12.20 6.21 4.93
C ARG A 121 13.09 4.99 5.10
N SER A 122 14.00 4.78 4.14
CA SER A 122 15.06 3.78 4.29
C SER A 122 15.91 4.06 5.52
N PHE A 123 16.15 3.03 6.35
CA PHE A 123 17.03 3.12 7.49
C PHE A 123 17.78 1.79 7.72
N PRO A 124 19.13 1.79 7.66
CA PRO A 124 19.99 2.91 7.28
C PRO A 124 19.86 3.26 5.79
N PRO A 125 20.00 4.54 5.43
CA PRO A 125 20.03 4.94 4.04
C PRO A 125 21.35 4.49 3.38
N ARG A 126 21.31 4.22 2.08
CA ARG A 126 22.53 3.89 1.32
C ARG A 126 23.41 5.13 1.16
N ARG A 127 24.70 4.96 1.39
CA ARG A 127 25.70 6.03 1.23
C ARG A 127 26.70 5.62 0.18
N GLU A 128 26.94 6.49 -0.80
CA GLU A 128 27.87 6.27 -1.89
C GLU A 128 28.48 7.60 -2.34
N ASN A 129 29.81 7.70 -2.35
CA ASN A 129 30.55 8.89 -2.83
C ASN A 129 30.06 10.23 -2.28
N GLY A 130 29.77 10.33 -0.99
CA GLY A 130 29.27 11.58 -0.36
C GLY A 130 27.77 11.83 -0.54
N THR A 131 27.10 11.04 -1.37
CA THR A 131 25.66 11.10 -1.61
C THR A 131 24.93 10.09 -0.72
N VAL A 132 23.77 10.48 -0.24
CA VAL A 132 22.87 9.64 0.56
C VAL A 132 21.64 9.31 -0.28
N HIS A 133 21.37 8.02 -0.49
CA HIS A 133 20.20 7.55 -1.20
C HIS A 133 19.19 6.95 -0.21
N PHE A 134 17.92 7.22 -0.40
CA PHE A 134 16.87 6.68 0.46
C PHE A 134 15.53 6.63 -0.26
N PHE A 135 14.73 5.63 0.09
CA PHE A 135 13.31 5.60 -0.23
C PHE A 135 12.54 6.52 0.71
N GLU A 136 11.49 7.10 0.20
CA GLU A 136 10.48 7.81 0.97
C GLU A 136 9.10 7.33 0.56
N LEU A 137 8.35 6.83 1.53
CA LEU A 137 6.98 6.41 1.37
C LEU A 137 6.12 7.31 2.24
N VAL A 138 5.19 8.01 1.60
CA VAL A 138 4.25 8.92 2.25
C VAL A 138 2.86 8.30 2.21
N ILE A 139 2.18 8.31 3.34
CA ILE A 139 0.79 7.87 3.49
C ILE A 139 -0.05 9.05 3.93
N ASP A 140 -1.08 9.37 3.17
CA ASP A 140 -2.15 10.29 3.52
C ASP A 140 -3.48 9.64 3.15
N PRO A 141 -4.39 9.35 4.10
CA PRO A 141 -5.64 8.66 3.81
C PRO A 141 -6.49 9.30 2.72
N GLY A 142 -6.48 10.62 2.58
CA GLY A 142 -7.24 11.34 1.57
C GLY A 142 -6.56 11.43 0.20
N GLU A 143 -5.22 11.51 0.19
CA GLU A 143 -4.41 11.64 -1.03
C GLU A 143 -3.88 10.29 -1.54
N GLY A 144 -3.72 9.33 -0.63
CA GLY A 144 -3.23 8.00 -0.95
C GLY A 144 -1.83 7.69 -0.41
N LEU A 145 -1.14 6.81 -1.11
CA LEU A 145 0.23 6.40 -0.83
C LEU A 145 1.12 6.77 -2.01
N SER A 146 2.32 7.29 -1.74
CA SER A 146 3.34 7.49 -2.76
C SER A 146 4.69 6.95 -2.31
N LEU A 147 5.41 6.28 -3.23
CA LEU A 147 6.77 5.80 -3.03
C LEU A 147 7.70 6.45 -4.05
N ASN A 148 8.74 7.10 -3.55
CA ASN A 148 9.79 7.72 -4.35
C ASN A 148 11.15 7.34 -3.80
N ARG A 149 12.21 7.48 -4.62
CA ARG A 149 13.60 7.43 -4.18
C ARG A 149 14.26 8.78 -4.37
N PHE A 150 15.11 9.15 -3.44
CA PHE A 150 15.85 10.39 -3.48
C PHE A 150 17.34 10.15 -3.30
N SER A 151 18.13 11.03 -3.91
CA SER A 151 19.52 11.26 -3.58
C SER A 151 19.67 12.61 -2.91
N TYR A 152 20.50 12.67 -1.89
CA TYR A 152 20.87 13.90 -1.21
C TYR A 152 22.40 14.08 -1.25
N ASP A 153 22.83 15.10 -1.97
CA ASP A 153 24.24 15.51 -1.99
C ASP A 153 24.52 16.45 -0.83
N ARG A 154 25.39 16.01 0.08
CA ARG A 154 25.73 16.80 1.28
C ARG A 154 26.54 18.06 0.96
N SER A 155 27.34 18.02 -0.09
CA SER A 155 28.20 19.14 -0.49
C SER A 155 27.39 20.28 -1.10
N LEU A 156 26.34 19.92 -1.85
CA LEU A 156 25.45 20.87 -2.52
C LEU A 156 24.21 21.22 -1.70
N GLY A 157 23.92 20.46 -0.62
CA GLY A 157 22.69 20.59 0.15
C GLY A 157 21.43 20.32 -0.67
N SER A 158 21.55 19.62 -1.81
CA SER A 158 20.46 19.42 -2.76
C SER A 158 19.87 18.01 -2.68
N ARG A 159 18.56 17.93 -2.78
CA ARG A 159 17.79 16.69 -2.85
C ARG A 159 17.23 16.54 -4.27
N THR A 160 17.47 15.41 -4.88
CA THR A 160 16.98 15.08 -6.25
C THR A 160 16.26 13.75 -6.23
N GLN A 161 15.11 13.66 -6.88
CA GLN A 161 14.43 12.39 -7.09
C GLN A 161 15.23 11.55 -8.09
N THR A 162 15.39 10.26 -7.82
CA THR A 162 16.16 9.34 -8.66
C THR A 162 15.34 8.08 -8.94
N PRO A 163 15.40 7.55 -10.17
CA PRO A 163 14.74 6.27 -10.47
C PRO A 163 15.34 5.11 -9.67
N VAL A 164 14.53 4.10 -9.43
CA VAL A 164 14.90 2.88 -8.71
C VAL A 164 15.03 1.73 -9.69
N PRO A 165 16.20 1.08 -9.80
CA PRO A 165 16.30 -0.16 -10.55
C PRO A 165 15.63 -1.30 -9.78
N LEU A 166 14.60 -1.90 -10.36
CA LEU A 166 13.89 -3.05 -9.83
C LEU A 166 13.77 -4.13 -10.89
N THR A 167 13.75 -5.39 -10.48
CA THR A 167 13.24 -6.43 -11.37
C THR A 167 11.74 -6.24 -11.55
N ARG A 168 11.21 -6.68 -12.67
CA ARG A 168 9.77 -6.64 -12.93
C ARG A 168 8.98 -7.40 -11.86
N GLU A 169 9.51 -8.56 -11.45
CA GLU A 169 8.92 -9.36 -10.38
C GLU A 169 8.86 -8.60 -9.04
N THR A 170 9.95 -7.90 -8.68
CA THR A 170 9.98 -7.10 -7.45
C THR A 170 8.96 -5.96 -7.48
N LEU A 171 8.81 -5.28 -8.62
CA LEU A 171 7.82 -4.22 -8.77
C LEU A 171 6.39 -4.78 -8.70
N GLU A 172 6.11 -5.89 -9.38
CA GLU A 172 4.80 -6.54 -9.33
C GLU A 172 4.44 -7.00 -7.90
N ARG A 173 5.40 -7.57 -7.18
CA ARG A 173 5.23 -7.94 -5.76
C ARG A 173 4.92 -6.72 -4.89
N LEU A 174 5.69 -5.64 -5.04
CA LEU A 174 5.49 -4.40 -4.30
C LEU A 174 4.08 -3.84 -4.53
N LEU A 175 3.64 -3.81 -5.79
CA LEU A 175 2.30 -3.35 -6.14
C LEU A 175 1.22 -4.24 -5.55
N ALA A 176 1.36 -5.57 -5.63
CA ALA A 176 0.40 -6.51 -5.07
C ALA A 176 0.25 -6.34 -3.55
N ASP A 177 1.36 -6.18 -2.84
CA ASP A 177 1.38 -5.97 -1.40
C ASP A 177 0.70 -4.64 -1.02
N LEU A 178 1.06 -3.54 -1.68
CA LEU A 178 0.51 -2.22 -1.39
C LEU A 178 -0.97 -2.08 -1.79
N VAL A 179 -1.37 -2.63 -2.94
CA VAL A 179 -2.77 -2.65 -3.39
C VAL A 179 -3.62 -3.50 -2.44
N SER A 180 -3.12 -4.68 -2.05
CA SER A 180 -3.81 -5.53 -1.08
C SER A 180 -3.99 -4.82 0.26
N LEU A 181 -2.99 -4.07 0.71
CA LEU A 181 -3.06 -3.30 1.94
C LEU A 181 -4.07 -2.15 1.83
N ALA A 182 -4.04 -1.39 0.74
CA ALA A 182 -4.93 -0.27 0.47
C ALA A 182 -6.41 -0.71 0.29
N SER A 183 -6.63 -1.95 -0.17
CA SER A 183 -7.98 -2.50 -0.39
C SER A 183 -8.66 -3.03 0.89
N LYS A 184 -7.98 -3.05 2.04
CA LYS A 184 -8.50 -3.63 3.32
C LYS A 184 -9.42 -2.69 4.11
N ASN A 185 -10.14 -1.79 3.47
CA ASN A 185 -11.11 -0.87 4.12
C ASN A 185 -12.46 -1.52 4.48
#